data_cf03a1aef2cdf6ce4f86c506e6baec40
#
_entry.id   cf03a1aef2cdf6ce4f86c506e6baec40
#
_cell.length_a   1.000
_cell.length_b   1.000
_cell.length_c   1.000
_cell.angle_alpha   90.00
_cell.angle_beta   90.00
_cell.angle_gamma   90.00
#
_symmetry.space_group_name_H-M   'P 1'
#
loop_
_entity.id
_entity.type
_entity.pdbx_description
1 polymer ?
#
loop_
_entity_poly.entity_id
_entity_poly.type
_entity_poly.pdbx_seq_one_letter_code
_entity_poly.pdbx_strand_id
1 'polypeptide(L)'
;MGLEAVLTRRSDRGGVAMELAVTIPTLILVLLAVLEVVVIARTQLELVAAAREGARVAATVADPARAVTAVENALAPVLSDRVRVTVTRPAVVGRAATVVVSLRHRMVTPLLRWLEVDLRGRAVMRVER
;
A
#
# COMPACT_ATOMS: atom_id res chain seq x y z
N MET A 1 10.37 -18.39 59.72
CA MET A 1 11.06 -18.40 58.40
C MET A 1 10.15 -18.72 57.21
N GLY A 2 8.87 -18.93 57.35
CA GLY A 2 7.97 -19.32 56.24
C GLY A 2 7.10 -18.20 55.62
N LEU A 3 6.78 -17.13 56.36
CA LEU A 3 5.86 -16.09 55.90
C LEU A 3 6.50 -15.07 54.97
N GLU A 4 7.74 -14.71 55.15
CA GLU A 4 8.43 -13.73 54.32
C GLU A 4 8.72 -14.26 52.89
N ALA A 5 9.07 -15.54 52.78
CA ALA A 5 9.28 -16.18 51.46
C ALA A 5 8.01 -16.30 50.61
N VAL A 6 6.84 -16.35 51.24
CA VAL A 6 5.54 -16.43 50.54
C VAL A 6 5.09 -15.08 50.05
N LEU A 7 5.43 -13.99 50.80
CA LEU A 7 5.05 -12.63 50.43
C LEU A 7 5.90 -12.11 49.26
N THR A 8 7.19 -12.40 49.22
CA THR A 8 8.08 -12.00 48.11
C THR A 8 7.68 -12.72 46.79
N ARG A 9 7.33 -14.02 46.84
CA ARG A 9 6.87 -14.76 45.69
C ARG A 9 5.54 -14.24 45.09
N ARG A 10 4.71 -13.62 45.91
CA ARG A 10 3.42 -13.05 45.48
C ARG A 10 3.61 -11.68 44.82
N SER A 11 4.60 -10.90 45.24
CA SER A 11 5.00 -9.63 44.66
C SER A 11 5.59 -9.80 43.25
N ASP A 12 6.46 -10.79 43.05
CA ASP A 12 7.08 -11.05 41.74
C ASP A 12 6.08 -11.49 40.67
N ARG A 13 5.05 -12.26 41.03
CA ARG A 13 3.98 -12.65 40.11
C ARG A 13 3.09 -11.47 39.68
N GLY A 14 2.88 -10.49 40.54
CA GLY A 14 2.14 -9.27 40.23
C GLY A 14 2.91 -8.37 39.24
N GLY A 15 4.23 -8.27 39.41
CA GLY A 15 5.10 -7.52 38.52
C GLY A 15 5.13 -8.09 37.10
N VAL A 16 5.33 -9.40 36.97
CA VAL A 16 5.33 -10.09 35.66
C VAL A 16 3.97 -9.97 34.95
N ALA A 17 2.86 -10.09 35.68
CA ALA A 17 1.53 -9.94 35.09
C ALA A 17 1.28 -8.51 34.59
N MET A 18 1.76 -7.50 35.28
CA MET A 18 1.64 -6.10 34.87
C MET A 18 2.54 -5.80 33.67
N GLU A 19 3.73 -6.33 33.62
CA GLU A 19 4.65 -6.23 32.50
C GLU A 19 4.06 -6.86 31.23
N LEU A 20 3.48 -8.04 31.32
CA LEU A 20 2.78 -8.70 30.22
C LEU A 20 1.55 -7.92 29.75
N ALA A 21 0.80 -7.32 30.67
CA ALA A 21 -0.38 -6.53 30.34
C ALA A 21 -0.06 -5.29 29.48
N VAL A 22 1.14 -4.73 29.58
CA VAL A 22 1.61 -3.62 28.76
C VAL A 22 2.33 -4.12 27.50
N THR A 23 3.12 -5.18 27.63
CA THR A 23 3.95 -5.70 26.54
C THR A 23 3.10 -6.29 25.41
N ILE A 24 2.06 -7.08 25.74
CA ILE A 24 1.21 -7.75 24.73
C ILE A 24 0.49 -6.74 23.83
N PRO A 25 -0.21 -5.71 24.34
CA PRO A 25 -0.83 -4.70 23.48
C PRO A 25 0.19 -3.96 22.60
N THR A 26 1.34 -3.64 23.15
CA THR A 26 2.42 -2.96 22.41
C THR A 26 2.92 -3.84 21.26
N LEU A 27 3.15 -5.13 21.51
CA LEU A 27 3.58 -6.07 20.49
C LEU A 27 2.53 -6.21 19.38
N ILE A 28 1.24 -6.28 19.74
CA ILE A 28 0.14 -6.33 18.77
C ILE A 28 0.14 -5.06 17.91
N LEU A 29 0.30 -3.88 18.48
CA LEU A 29 0.36 -2.62 17.73
C LEU A 29 1.53 -2.60 16.74
N VAL A 30 2.70 -3.04 17.16
CA VAL A 30 3.88 -3.15 16.28
C VAL A 30 3.61 -4.13 15.13
N LEU A 31 3.01 -5.28 15.42
CA LEU A 31 2.66 -6.28 14.40
C LEU A 31 1.66 -5.72 13.39
N LEU A 32 0.63 -5.02 13.84
CA LEU A 32 -0.34 -4.35 12.97
C LEU A 32 0.32 -3.27 12.10
N ALA A 33 1.25 -2.49 12.65
CA ALA A 33 1.98 -1.49 11.87
C ALA A 33 2.85 -2.12 10.78
N VAL A 34 3.52 -3.24 11.07
CA VAL A 34 4.30 -3.98 10.07
C VAL A 34 3.38 -4.53 8.97
N LEU A 35 2.23 -5.10 9.34
CA LEU A 35 1.25 -5.60 8.37
C LEU A 35 0.76 -4.48 7.44
N GLU A 36 0.49 -3.29 7.96
CA GLU A 36 0.06 -2.13 7.17
C GLU A 36 1.13 -1.73 6.15
N VAL A 37 2.40 -1.69 6.56
CA VAL A 37 3.52 -1.40 5.65
C VAL A 37 3.59 -2.42 4.51
N VAL A 38 3.40 -3.70 4.79
CA VAL A 38 3.38 -4.75 3.76
C VAL A 38 2.23 -4.55 2.78
N VAL A 39 1.03 -4.21 3.26
CA VAL A 39 -0.13 -3.95 2.40
C VAL A 39 0.12 -2.75 1.49
N ILE A 40 0.62 -1.64 2.03
CA ILE A 40 0.96 -0.43 1.27
C ILE A 40 2.02 -0.76 0.20
N ALA A 41 3.08 -1.47 0.56
CA ALA A 41 4.16 -1.83 -0.35
C ALA A 41 3.64 -2.70 -1.52
N ARG A 42 2.81 -3.69 -1.26
CA ARG A 42 2.18 -4.52 -2.29
C ARG A 42 1.31 -3.70 -3.24
N THR A 43 0.43 -2.87 -2.68
CA THR A 43 -0.43 -1.99 -3.48
C THR A 43 0.40 -1.05 -4.35
N GLN A 44 1.48 -0.48 -3.81
CA GLN A 44 2.39 0.37 -4.57
C GLN A 44 3.03 -0.36 -5.76
N LEU A 45 3.47 -1.60 -5.56
CA LEU A 45 4.04 -2.42 -6.64
C LEU A 45 3.00 -2.72 -7.74
N GLU A 46 1.76 -3.03 -7.37
CA GLU A 46 0.67 -3.26 -8.33
C GLU A 46 0.37 -1.99 -9.15
N LEU A 47 0.31 -0.81 -8.53
CA LEU A 47 0.11 0.46 -9.24
C LEU A 47 1.24 0.74 -10.23
N VAL A 48 2.49 0.49 -9.86
CA VAL A 48 3.64 0.68 -10.75
C VAL A 48 3.60 -0.32 -11.91
N ALA A 49 3.25 -1.58 -11.67
CA ALA A 49 3.13 -2.59 -12.71
C ALA A 49 2.01 -2.23 -13.70
N ALA A 50 0.84 -1.83 -13.21
CA ALA A 50 -0.28 -1.38 -14.04
C ALA A 50 0.06 -0.12 -14.85
N ALA A 51 0.77 0.85 -14.25
CA ALA A 51 1.23 2.04 -14.95
C ALA A 51 2.18 1.70 -16.11
N ARG A 52 3.07 0.70 -15.93
CA ARG A 52 3.98 0.21 -17.00
C ARG A 52 3.20 -0.41 -18.15
N GLU A 53 2.19 -1.22 -17.85
CA GLU A 53 1.35 -1.83 -18.89
C GLU A 53 0.55 -0.76 -19.66
N GLY A 54 -0.06 0.20 -18.96
CA GLY A 54 -0.72 1.34 -19.60
C GLY A 54 0.24 2.17 -20.46
N ALA A 55 1.46 2.42 -20.00
CA ALA A 55 2.47 3.16 -20.76
C ALA A 55 2.91 2.40 -22.02
N ARG A 56 3.02 1.08 -21.97
CA ARG A 56 3.30 0.23 -23.12
C ARG A 56 2.22 0.35 -24.20
N VAL A 57 0.96 0.32 -23.79
CA VAL A 57 -0.17 0.51 -24.72
C VAL A 57 -0.20 1.94 -25.26
N ALA A 58 0.01 2.95 -24.41
CA ALA A 58 0.04 4.37 -24.83
C ALA A 58 1.19 4.68 -25.80
N ALA A 59 2.29 3.93 -25.76
CA ALA A 59 3.41 4.08 -26.68
C ALA A 59 3.06 3.61 -28.10
N THR A 60 2.22 2.58 -28.23
CA THR A 60 1.91 1.91 -29.51
C THR A 60 0.54 2.29 -30.09
N VAL A 61 -0.42 2.65 -29.24
CA VAL A 61 -1.80 2.95 -29.63
C VAL A 61 -2.11 4.43 -29.39
N ALA A 62 -2.69 5.09 -30.39
CA ALA A 62 -2.99 6.52 -30.31
C ALA A 62 -4.16 6.84 -29.36
N ASP A 63 -5.06 5.90 -29.16
CA ASP A 63 -6.25 6.07 -28.32
C ASP A 63 -5.91 5.97 -26.82
N PRO A 64 -6.00 7.04 -26.02
CA PRO A 64 -5.74 7.01 -24.59
C PRO A 64 -6.66 6.07 -23.80
N ALA A 65 -7.90 5.84 -24.28
CA ALA A 65 -8.85 4.96 -23.61
C ALA A 65 -8.34 3.51 -23.56
N ARG A 66 -7.60 3.07 -24.57
CA ARG A 66 -6.96 1.75 -24.59
C ARG A 66 -5.91 1.59 -23.50
N ALA A 67 -5.15 2.65 -23.22
CA ALA A 67 -4.17 2.64 -22.13
C ALA A 67 -4.85 2.62 -20.76
N VAL A 68 -5.96 3.31 -20.57
CA VAL A 68 -6.77 3.26 -19.35
C VAL A 68 -7.30 1.84 -19.12
N THR A 69 -7.91 1.23 -20.13
CA THR A 69 -8.40 -0.16 -20.06
C THR A 69 -7.28 -1.15 -19.74
N ALA A 70 -6.08 -0.95 -20.30
CA ALA A 70 -4.93 -1.81 -20.01
C ALA A 70 -4.48 -1.69 -18.54
N VAL A 71 -4.52 -0.49 -17.96
CA VAL A 71 -4.25 -0.27 -16.53
C VAL A 71 -5.30 -0.98 -15.67
N GLU A 72 -6.59 -0.79 -15.97
CA GLU A 72 -7.69 -1.40 -15.22
C GLU A 72 -7.63 -2.92 -15.25
N ASN A 73 -7.34 -3.52 -16.41
CA ASN A 73 -7.17 -4.96 -16.56
C ASN A 73 -5.92 -5.54 -15.88
N ALA A 74 -4.90 -4.71 -15.65
CA ALA A 74 -3.67 -5.11 -14.96
C ALA A 74 -3.79 -5.03 -13.43
N LEU A 75 -4.85 -4.39 -12.92
CA LEU A 75 -5.12 -4.25 -11.49
C LEU A 75 -6.09 -5.34 -11.01
N ALA A 76 -5.98 -5.69 -9.72
CA ALA A 76 -7.01 -6.50 -9.09
C ALA A 76 -8.37 -5.77 -9.13
N PRO A 77 -9.50 -6.50 -9.32
CA PRO A 77 -10.84 -5.88 -9.43
C PRO A 77 -11.20 -4.93 -8.28
N VAL A 78 -10.73 -5.24 -7.08
CA VAL A 78 -10.95 -4.40 -5.89
C VAL A 78 -10.26 -3.04 -5.97
N LEU A 79 -9.20 -2.93 -6.77
CA LEU A 79 -8.42 -1.71 -6.95
C LEU A 79 -8.85 -0.93 -8.19
N SER A 80 -9.27 -1.59 -9.26
CA SER A 80 -9.61 -0.97 -10.55
C SER A 80 -10.67 0.13 -10.41
N ASP A 81 -11.70 -0.08 -9.59
CA ASP A 81 -12.78 0.88 -9.36
C ASP A 81 -12.38 2.09 -8.49
N ARG A 82 -11.22 2.01 -7.82
CA ARG A 82 -10.76 3.01 -6.85
C ARG A 82 -9.57 3.83 -7.33
N VAL A 83 -8.96 3.45 -8.44
CA VAL A 83 -7.82 4.15 -9.00
C VAL A 83 -8.26 5.29 -9.92
N ARG A 84 -7.44 6.33 -9.98
CA ARG A 84 -7.52 7.37 -11.00
C ARG A 84 -6.34 7.21 -11.95
N VAL A 85 -6.64 7.04 -13.23
CA VAL A 85 -5.64 6.89 -14.29
C VAL A 85 -5.55 8.20 -15.07
N THR A 86 -4.33 8.71 -15.23
CA THR A 86 -4.05 9.86 -16.06
C THR A 86 -3.05 9.46 -17.13
N VAL A 87 -3.45 9.59 -18.40
CA VAL A 87 -2.62 9.29 -19.57
C VAL A 87 -2.27 10.59 -20.28
N THR A 88 -0.99 10.87 -20.40
CA THR A 88 -0.47 11.99 -21.17
C THR A 88 0.34 11.42 -22.35
N ARG A 89 -0.22 11.49 -23.57
CA ARG A 89 0.41 11.03 -24.80
C ARG A 89 0.54 12.18 -25.79
N PRO A 90 1.77 12.63 -26.09
CA PRO A 90 2.01 13.55 -27.20
C PRO A 90 1.74 12.88 -28.56
N ALA A 91 1.25 13.65 -29.52
CA ALA A 91 1.00 13.17 -30.90
C ALA A 91 2.31 12.90 -31.69
N VAL A 92 3.46 13.35 -31.15
CA VAL A 92 4.76 13.30 -31.84
C VAL A 92 5.48 12.01 -31.49
N VAL A 93 5.86 11.24 -32.51
CA VAL A 93 6.68 10.04 -32.37
C VAL A 93 8.05 10.37 -31.74
N GLY A 94 8.55 9.51 -30.88
CA GLY A 94 9.79 9.73 -30.13
C GLY A 94 9.64 10.53 -28.83
N ARG A 95 8.49 11.22 -28.63
CA ARG A 95 8.17 11.90 -27.37
C ARG A 95 7.74 10.90 -26.30
N ALA A 96 7.82 11.31 -25.05
CA ALA A 96 7.46 10.46 -23.91
C ALA A 96 5.94 10.44 -23.68
N ALA A 97 5.33 9.26 -23.71
CA ALA A 97 4.01 9.01 -23.12
C ALA A 97 4.18 8.70 -21.64
N THR A 98 3.36 9.33 -20.81
CA THR A 98 3.37 9.16 -19.35
C THR A 98 2.02 8.65 -18.89
N VAL A 99 2.03 7.60 -18.10
CA VAL A 99 0.85 7.08 -17.41
C VAL A 99 1.08 7.19 -15.91
N VAL A 100 0.11 7.79 -15.22
CA VAL A 100 0.09 7.94 -13.76
C VAL A 100 -1.18 7.26 -13.25
N VAL A 101 -1.00 6.31 -12.36
CA VAL A 101 -2.08 5.63 -11.63
C VAL A 101 -2.01 6.06 -10.18
N SER A 102 -3.07 6.65 -9.68
CA SER A 102 -3.15 7.12 -8.29
C SER A 102 -4.29 6.45 -7.55
N LEU A 103 -4.03 6.10 -6.29
CA LEU A 103 -4.99 5.49 -5.38
C LEU A 103 -4.91 6.17 -4.03
N ARG A 104 -6.05 6.57 -3.49
CA ARG A 104 -6.17 6.96 -2.10
C ARG A 104 -6.36 5.71 -1.24
N HIS A 105 -5.31 5.35 -0.52
CA HIS A 105 -5.29 4.20 0.37
C HIS A 105 -5.68 4.62 1.79
N ARG A 106 -6.72 4.01 2.32
CA ARG A 106 -7.12 4.15 3.73
C ARG A 106 -6.51 3.01 4.52
N MET A 107 -5.93 3.32 5.67
CA MET A 107 -5.33 2.32 6.54
C MET A 107 -6.35 1.24 6.94
N VAL A 108 -5.92 -0.01 6.93
CA VAL A 108 -6.74 -1.18 7.30
C VAL A 108 -6.87 -1.29 8.82
N THR A 109 -5.83 -0.87 9.54
CA THR A 109 -5.79 -0.89 10.99
C THR A 109 -6.84 0.05 11.60
N PRO A 110 -7.75 -0.42 12.47
CA PRO A 110 -8.84 0.39 13.03
C PRO A 110 -8.38 1.68 13.72
N LEU A 111 -7.23 1.64 14.41
CA LEU A 111 -6.63 2.79 15.10
C LEU A 111 -6.18 3.89 14.14
N LEU A 112 -5.80 3.54 12.91
CA LEU A 112 -5.23 4.43 11.90
C LEU A 112 -6.20 4.71 10.75
N ARG A 113 -7.47 4.30 10.88
CA ARG A 113 -8.49 4.43 9.82
C ARG A 113 -8.76 5.88 9.38
N TRP A 114 -8.42 6.85 10.21
CA TRP A 114 -8.51 8.28 9.90
C TRP A 114 -7.35 8.77 9.02
N LEU A 115 -6.28 7.96 8.89
CA LEU A 115 -5.12 8.28 8.07
C LEU A 115 -5.32 7.73 6.65
N GLU A 116 -5.15 8.61 5.66
CA GLU A 116 -5.17 8.27 4.24
C GLU A 116 -3.80 8.56 3.63
N VAL A 117 -3.34 7.69 2.75
CA VAL A 117 -2.08 7.83 2.03
C VAL A 117 -2.35 7.79 0.53
N ASP A 118 -1.84 8.78 -0.20
CA ASP A 118 -1.91 8.80 -1.65
C ASP A 118 -0.75 7.98 -2.24
N LEU A 119 -1.10 6.84 -2.84
CA LEU A 119 -0.17 5.96 -3.55
C LEU A 119 -0.19 6.30 -5.05
N ARG A 120 0.97 6.31 -5.70
CA ARG A 120 1.11 6.66 -7.11
C ARG A 120 2.07 5.74 -7.82
N GLY A 121 1.60 5.07 -8.87
CA GLY A 121 2.43 4.41 -9.86
C GLY A 121 2.63 5.31 -11.07
N ARG A 122 3.86 5.49 -11.54
CA ARG A 122 4.19 6.26 -12.74
C ARG A 122 5.07 5.44 -13.67
N ALA A 123 4.74 5.47 -14.95
CA ALA A 123 5.59 4.90 -15.99
C ALA A 123 5.66 5.84 -17.19
N VAL A 124 6.79 5.80 -17.87
CA VAL A 124 7.08 6.64 -19.03
C VAL A 124 7.65 5.74 -20.12
N MET A 125 7.08 5.81 -21.35
CA MET A 125 7.59 5.13 -22.53
C MET A 125 7.60 6.07 -23.73
N ARG A 126 8.47 5.83 -24.69
CA ARG A 126 8.51 6.62 -25.94
C ARG A 126 7.39 6.20 -26.87
N VAL A 127 6.76 7.17 -27.50
CA VAL A 127 5.76 6.92 -28.55
C VAL A 127 6.47 6.37 -29.79
N GLU A 128 6.05 5.17 -30.23
CA GLU A 128 6.68 4.47 -31.35
C GLU A 128 5.91 4.65 -32.68
N ARG A 129 4.60 5.01 -32.58
CA ARG A 129 3.72 5.23 -33.75
C ARG A 129 2.71 6.32 -33.48
#